data_ac398afa60832db676e9a9706ff1d963
#
_entry.id   ac398afa60832db676e9a9706ff1d963
#
_cell.length_a   1.000
_cell.length_b   1.000
_cell.length_c   1.000
_cell.angle_alpha   90.00
_cell.angle_beta   90.00
_cell.angle_gamma   90.00
#
_symmetry.space_group_name_H-M   'P 1'
#
loop_
_entity.id
_entity.type
_entity.pdbx_description
1 polymer ?
#
loop_
_entity_poly.entity_id
_entity_poly.type
_entity_poly.pdbx_seq_one_letter_code
_entity_poly.pdbx_strand_id
1 'polypeptide(L)'
;MSFAGLPAPVRRLIESRVVFHALRRPMGWGTVPRVEAALDLRPGERLLDIGCGTGTFAPSAAGFYLGIDPALDALRFARARFGDGRRYFAAMRAGALALRPGSFDKALMANVAHHLGEAELDELLCAVREVVRGPLVLLDAALDIANPLERALLRHDRGEHVRTVAALRPLLARRYVIEHEETFHNTLRVVPQVLFRLVAGRH
;
A
#
# COMPACT_ATOMS: atom_id res chain seq x y z
N MET A 1 10.92 8.84 11.29
CA MET A 1 11.70 10.02 11.78
C MET A 1 11.47 10.16 13.26
N SER A 2 12.50 9.98 14.07
CA SER A 2 12.48 10.42 15.47
C SER A 2 12.72 11.92 15.48
N PHE A 3 11.68 12.71 15.67
CA PHE A 3 11.77 14.16 15.80
C PHE A 3 12.09 14.59 17.25
N ALA A 4 12.84 13.74 17.97
CA ALA A 4 13.15 13.93 19.39
C ALA A 4 13.83 15.28 19.72
N GLY A 5 14.46 15.93 18.74
CA GLY A 5 15.11 17.25 18.90
C GLY A 5 14.21 18.45 18.59
N LEU A 6 12.96 18.25 18.14
CA LEU A 6 12.06 19.35 17.84
C LEU A 6 11.19 19.72 19.03
N PRO A 7 10.81 21.03 19.17
CA PRO A 7 9.87 21.47 20.19
C PRO A 7 8.57 20.65 20.12
N ALA A 8 8.00 20.30 21.27
CA ALA A 8 6.82 19.44 21.37
C ALA A 8 5.64 19.84 20.48
N PRO A 9 5.29 21.14 20.29
CA PRO A 9 4.21 21.55 19.41
C PRO A 9 4.54 21.30 17.93
N VAL A 10 5.79 21.50 17.51
CA VAL A 10 6.23 21.26 16.11
C VAL A 10 6.25 19.76 15.82
N ARG A 11 6.75 18.97 16.80
CA ARG A 11 6.71 17.51 16.70
C ARG A 11 5.29 16.97 16.57
N ARG A 12 4.37 17.42 17.44
CA ARG A 12 2.94 17.04 17.35
C ARG A 12 2.29 17.45 16.03
N LEU A 13 2.69 18.60 15.47
CA LEU A 13 2.17 19.06 14.18
C LEU A 13 2.64 18.16 13.04
N ILE A 14 3.93 17.81 13.00
CA ILE A 14 4.53 16.93 11.98
C ILE A 14 4.05 15.48 12.16
N GLU A 15 3.88 15.04 13.42
CA GLU A 15 3.32 13.73 13.76
C GLU A 15 1.80 13.70 13.60
N SER A 16 1.15 14.86 13.41
CA SER A 16 -0.30 14.91 13.21
C SER A 16 -0.65 14.26 11.87
N ARG A 17 -1.63 13.38 11.89
CA ARG A 17 -2.10 12.65 10.71
C ARG A 17 -2.65 13.58 9.63
N VAL A 18 -3.16 14.74 10.02
CA VAL A 18 -3.66 15.77 9.10
C VAL A 18 -2.51 16.37 8.28
N VAL A 19 -1.39 16.72 8.94
CA VAL A 19 -0.20 17.23 8.24
C VAL A 19 0.46 16.13 7.40
N PHE A 20 0.57 14.94 7.94
CA PHE A 20 1.06 13.78 7.20
C PHE A 20 0.21 13.50 5.95
N HIS A 21 -1.11 13.57 6.08
CA HIS A 21 -2.04 13.39 4.95
C HIS A 21 -1.96 14.55 3.95
N ALA A 22 -1.87 15.79 4.44
CA ALA A 22 -1.74 16.97 3.59
C ALA A 22 -0.42 16.98 2.80
N LEU A 23 0.69 16.53 3.42
CA LEU A 23 1.98 16.41 2.77
C LEU A 23 2.04 15.21 1.79
N ARG A 24 1.36 14.11 2.07
CA ARG A 24 1.29 12.95 1.17
C ARG A 24 0.43 13.19 -0.07
N ARG A 25 -0.54 14.08 -0.03
CA ARG A 25 -1.42 14.36 -1.16
C ARG A 25 -0.66 14.83 -2.42
N PRO A 26 0.25 15.82 -2.37
CA PRO A 26 1.09 16.16 -3.52
C PRO A 26 2.11 15.07 -3.85
N MET A 27 2.56 14.27 -2.87
CA MET A 27 3.46 13.14 -3.13
C MET A 27 2.78 11.99 -3.90
N GLY A 28 1.45 11.87 -3.78
CA GLY A 28 0.65 10.84 -4.46
C GLY A 28 0.25 11.16 -5.90
N TRP A 29 0.40 12.40 -6.38
CA TRP A 29 -0.14 12.81 -7.69
C TRP A 29 0.37 11.99 -8.87
N GLY A 30 1.63 11.61 -8.92
CA GLY A 30 2.16 10.73 -9.97
C GLY A 30 1.93 9.23 -9.70
N THR A 31 1.64 8.86 -8.47
CA THR A 31 1.50 7.47 -8.01
C THR A 31 0.09 6.94 -8.21
N VAL A 32 -0.93 7.74 -7.86
CA VAL A 32 -2.34 7.33 -7.95
C VAL A 32 -2.73 6.89 -9.36
N PRO A 33 -2.48 7.66 -10.43
CA PRO A 33 -2.82 7.25 -11.80
C PRO A 33 -2.13 5.94 -12.24
N ARG A 34 -0.89 5.69 -11.79
CA ARG A 34 -0.18 4.44 -12.10
C ARG A 34 -0.83 3.24 -11.40
N VAL A 35 -1.18 3.40 -10.13
CA VAL A 35 -1.89 2.37 -9.37
C VAL A 35 -3.25 2.08 -10.00
N GLU A 36 -4.01 3.11 -10.38
CA GLU A 36 -5.31 2.95 -11.06
C GLU A 36 -5.17 2.25 -12.40
N ALA A 37 -4.17 2.61 -13.20
CA ALA A 37 -3.88 1.94 -14.47
C ALA A 37 -3.48 0.47 -14.28
N ALA A 38 -2.66 0.17 -13.27
CA ALA A 38 -2.25 -1.21 -12.98
C ALA A 38 -3.40 -2.05 -12.40
N LEU A 39 -4.28 -1.44 -11.62
CA LEU A 39 -5.50 -2.08 -11.12
C LEU A 39 -6.48 -2.36 -12.27
N ASP A 40 -6.59 -1.46 -13.25
CA ASP A 40 -7.56 -1.58 -14.36
C ASP A 40 -8.95 -1.98 -13.87
N LEU A 41 -9.47 -1.23 -12.88
CA LEU A 41 -10.75 -1.53 -12.24
C LEU A 41 -11.92 -1.27 -13.19
N ARG A 42 -12.76 -2.28 -13.37
CA ARG A 42 -14.00 -2.18 -14.14
C ARG A 42 -15.18 -1.79 -13.25
N PRO A 43 -16.23 -1.19 -13.80
CA PRO A 43 -17.46 -0.93 -13.07
C PRO A 43 -18.01 -2.22 -12.44
N GLY A 44 -18.36 -2.15 -11.16
CA GLY A 44 -18.91 -3.30 -10.42
C GLY A 44 -17.87 -4.22 -9.76
N GLU A 45 -16.58 -4.13 -10.10
CA GLU A 45 -15.53 -4.94 -9.47
C GLU A 45 -15.32 -4.55 -8.00
N ARG A 46 -14.91 -5.55 -7.21
CA ARG A 46 -14.68 -5.48 -5.77
C ARG A 46 -13.19 -5.36 -5.50
N LEU A 47 -12.77 -4.25 -4.89
CA LEU A 47 -11.38 -3.99 -4.51
C LEU A 47 -11.15 -4.20 -3.01
N LEU A 48 -10.12 -4.97 -2.68
CA LEU A 48 -9.54 -5.06 -1.34
C LEU A 48 -8.27 -4.18 -1.29
N ASP A 49 -8.23 -3.17 -0.40
CA ASP A 49 -7.06 -2.32 -0.17
C ASP A 49 -6.45 -2.66 1.19
N ILE A 50 -5.28 -3.28 1.17
CA ILE A 50 -4.57 -3.82 2.33
C ILE A 50 -3.60 -2.75 2.84
N GLY A 51 -3.74 -2.35 4.11
CA GLY A 51 -3.00 -1.23 4.67
C GLY A 51 -3.47 0.11 4.11
N CYS A 52 -4.78 0.28 3.95
CA CYS A 52 -5.38 1.44 3.28
C CYS A 52 -5.09 2.78 3.98
N GLY A 53 -4.66 2.75 5.25
CA GLY A 53 -4.38 3.93 6.05
C GLY A 53 -5.54 4.92 6.04
N THR A 54 -5.27 6.14 5.58
CA THR A 54 -6.27 7.22 5.46
C THR A 54 -7.11 7.17 4.17
N GLY A 55 -7.05 6.06 3.42
CA GLY A 55 -7.84 5.86 2.20
C GLY A 55 -7.33 6.59 0.97
N THR A 56 -6.03 6.82 0.86
CA THR A 56 -5.42 7.58 -0.27
C THR A 56 -5.77 6.98 -1.63
N PHE A 57 -5.88 5.67 -1.71
CA PHE A 57 -6.17 4.92 -2.93
C PHE A 57 -7.63 4.44 -3.03
N ALA A 58 -8.54 4.96 -2.19
CA ALA A 58 -9.96 4.64 -2.33
C ALA A 58 -10.46 5.18 -3.69
N PRO A 59 -10.55 4.38 -4.75
CA PRO A 59 -10.84 4.88 -6.09
C PRO A 59 -12.31 5.30 -6.20
N SER A 60 -12.54 6.38 -6.92
CA SER A 60 -13.90 6.88 -7.16
C SER A 60 -14.76 5.96 -8.03
N ALA A 61 -14.15 5.04 -8.78
CA ALA A 61 -14.82 4.20 -9.76
C ALA A 61 -15.04 2.73 -9.33
N ALA A 62 -14.58 2.30 -8.15
CA ALA A 62 -14.78 0.93 -7.70
C ALA A 62 -16.27 0.65 -7.39
N GLY A 63 -16.75 -0.51 -7.79
CA GLY A 63 -18.11 -0.96 -7.45
C GLY A 63 -18.27 -1.18 -5.95
N PHE A 64 -17.36 -1.95 -5.35
CA PHE A 64 -17.27 -2.17 -3.91
C PHE A 64 -15.80 -2.04 -3.48
N TYR A 65 -15.58 -1.33 -2.39
CA TYR A 65 -14.25 -1.12 -1.83
C TYR A 65 -14.24 -1.51 -0.35
N LEU A 66 -13.25 -2.31 0.04
CA LEU A 66 -12.93 -2.57 1.44
C LEU A 66 -11.47 -2.18 1.69
N GLY A 67 -11.27 -1.12 2.47
CA GLY A 67 -9.96 -0.78 3.03
C GLY A 67 -9.78 -1.43 4.39
N ILE A 68 -8.67 -2.12 4.58
CA ILE A 68 -8.29 -2.71 5.87
C ILE A 68 -6.99 -2.10 6.38
N ASP A 69 -6.93 -1.81 7.68
CA ASP A 69 -5.75 -1.25 8.34
C ASP A 69 -5.82 -1.51 9.85
N PRO A 70 -4.71 -1.75 10.57
CA PRO A 70 -4.74 -1.88 12.03
C PRO A 70 -4.93 -0.54 12.75
N ALA A 71 -4.69 0.60 12.11
CA ALA A 71 -4.70 1.93 12.72
C ALA A 71 -6.11 2.52 12.76
N LEU A 72 -6.82 2.36 13.89
CA LEU A 72 -8.21 2.80 14.08
C LEU A 72 -8.45 4.28 13.74
N ASP A 73 -7.52 5.17 14.07
CA ASP A 73 -7.71 6.60 13.77
C ASP A 73 -7.58 6.91 12.27
N ALA A 74 -6.69 6.17 11.55
CA ALA A 74 -6.60 6.29 10.10
C ALA A 74 -7.92 5.84 9.45
N LEU A 75 -8.48 4.74 9.93
CA LEU A 75 -9.78 4.24 9.46
C LEU A 75 -10.94 5.17 9.79
N ARG A 76 -10.95 5.82 10.97
CA ARG A 76 -11.96 6.84 11.30
C ARG A 76 -11.90 8.00 10.30
N PHE A 77 -10.69 8.48 10.00
CA PHE A 77 -10.50 9.54 8.99
C PHE A 77 -10.96 9.07 7.60
N ALA A 78 -10.52 7.88 7.16
CA ALA A 78 -10.87 7.32 5.86
C ALA A 78 -12.39 7.14 5.71
N ARG A 79 -13.06 6.62 6.74
CA ARG A 79 -14.51 6.43 6.78
C ARG A 79 -15.26 7.77 6.69
N ALA A 80 -14.84 8.77 7.47
CA ALA A 80 -15.46 10.09 7.44
C ALA A 80 -15.29 10.80 6.09
N ARG A 81 -14.16 10.53 5.39
CA ARG A 81 -13.81 11.20 4.14
C ARG A 81 -14.36 10.50 2.89
N PHE A 82 -14.44 9.18 2.90
CA PHE A 82 -14.70 8.36 1.72
C PHE A 82 -15.83 7.33 1.90
N GLY A 83 -16.33 7.11 3.12
CA GLY A 83 -17.45 6.19 3.39
C GLY A 83 -18.73 6.67 2.72
N ASP A 84 -19.33 5.83 1.85
CA ASP A 84 -20.51 6.22 1.07
C ASP A 84 -21.48 5.06 0.78
N GLY A 85 -21.45 4.02 1.60
CA GLY A 85 -22.31 2.82 1.40
C GLY A 85 -21.76 1.83 0.36
N ARG A 86 -20.72 2.19 -0.41
CA ARG A 86 -19.96 1.27 -1.29
C ARG A 86 -18.52 1.12 -0.83
N ARG A 87 -18.01 2.07 -0.04
CA ARG A 87 -16.66 2.07 0.53
C ARG A 87 -16.71 1.84 2.01
N TYR A 88 -16.10 0.73 2.42
CA TYR A 88 -16.04 0.28 3.80
C TYR A 88 -14.60 0.28 4.28
N PHE A 89 -14.42 0.49 5.58
CA PHE A 89 -13.11 0.52 6.22
C PHE A 89 -13.18 -0.31 7.51
N ALA A 90 -12.32 -1.32 7.64
CA ALA A 90 -12.34 -2.26 8.76
C ALA A 90 -10.98 -2.39 9.43
N ALA A 91 -10.99 -2.51 10.75
CA ALA A 91 -9.78 -2.80 11.51
C ALA A 91 -9.40 -4.28 11.32
N MET A 92 -8.29 -4.53 10.63
CA MET A 92 -7.79 -5.87 10.38
C MET A 92 -6.26 -5.83 10.22
N ARG A 93 -5.59 -6.84 10.74
CA ARG A 93 -4.16 -7.05 10.50
C ARG A 93 -3.96 -7.86 9.22
N ALA A 94 -2.88 -7.57 8.50
CA ALA A 94 -2.55 -8.24 7.25
C ALA A 94 -2.41 -9.77 7.39
N GLY A 95 -1.88 -10.27 8.51
CA GLY A 95 -1.73 -11.71 8.79
C GLY A 95 -3.00 -12.45 9.20
N ALA A 96 -4.17 -11.78 9.27
CA ALA A 96 -5.44 -12.39 9.70
C ALA A 96 -6.60 -11.90 8.84
N LEU A 97 -6.60 -12.26 7.55
CA LEU A 97 -7.66 -11.92 6.60
C LEU A 97 -8.90 -12.79 6.85
N ALA A 98 -9.77 -12.38 7.79
CA ALA A 98 -11.05 -13.04 8.05
C ALA A 98 -12.09 -12.68 6.97
N LEU A 99 -11.78 -13.00 5.71
CA LEU A 99 -12.59 -12.71 4.55
C LEU A 99 -12.95 -14.00 3.80
N ARG A 100 -14.08 -14.00 3.11
CA ARG A 100 -14.51 -15.19 2.36
C ARG A 100 -13.58 -15.43 1.16
N PRO A 101 -13.20 -16.68 0.86
CA PRO A 101 -12.43 -17.01 -0.32
C PRO A 101 -13.09 -16.47 -1.60
N GLY A 102 -12.27 -15.92 -2.50
CA GLY A 102 -12.71 -15.38 -3.78
C GLY A 102 -13.76 -14.27 -3.68
N SER A 103 -13.78 -13.50 -2.60
CA SER A 103 -14.79 -12.44 -2.41
C SER A 103 -14.40 -11.10 -3.03
N PHE A 104 -13.18 -10.97 -3.56
CA PHE A 104 -12.69 -9.77 -4.23
C PHE A 104 -12.18 -10.09 -5.62
N ASP A 105 -12.32 -9.13 -6.53
CA ASP A 105 -11.86 -9.27 -7.91
C ASP A 105 -10.40 -8.83 -8.04
N LYS A 106 -9.99 -7.80 -7.30
CA LYS A 106 -8.62 -7.25 -7.30
C LYS A 106 -8.20 -6.82 -5.91
N ALA A 107 -6.89 -6.77 -5.69
CA ALA A 107 -6.33 -6.22 -4.45
C ALA A 107 -5.27 -5.15 -4.74
N LEU A 108 -5.14 -4.24 -3.77
CA LEU A 108 -4.06 -3.26 -3.68
C LEU A 108 -3.32 -3.47 -2.36
N MET A 109 -2.00 -3.38 -2.39
CA MET A 109 -1.13 -3.32 -1.22
C MET A 109 -0.10 -2.21 -1.46
N ALA A 110 -0.33 -1.03 -0.87
CA ALA A 110 0.48 0.14 -1.11
C ALA A 110 1.22 0.59 0.15
N ASN A 111 2.55 0.57 0.12
CA ASN A 111 3.45 0.92 1.22
C ASN A 111 3.19 0.06 2.49
N VAL A 112 3.07 -1.23 2.32
CA VAL A 112 2.84 -2.21 3.40
C VAL A 112 3.98 -3.22 3.49
N ALA A 113 4.54 -3.69 2.37
CA ALA A 113 5.51 -4.77 2.37
C ALA A 113 6.79 -4.43 3.15
N HIS A 114 7.16 -3.15 3.22
CA HIS A 114 8.31 -2.69 4.00
C HIS A 114 8.09 -2.68 5.54
N HIS A 115 6.87 -2.96 6.01
CA HIS A 115 6.56 -3.17 7.42
C HIS A 115 6.58 -4.64 7.84
N LEU A 116 6.66 -5.57 6.87
CA LEU A 116 6.52 -7.01 7.09
C LEU A 116 7.86 -7.73 6.91
N GLY A 117 8.19 -8.63 7.83
CA GLY A 117 9.25 -9.62 7.63
C GLY A 117 8.95 -10.55 6.45
N GLU A 118 9.94 -11.35 6.02
CA GLU A 118 9.74 -12.24 4.85
C GLU A 118 8.65 -13.27 5.08
N ALA A 119 8.59 -13.87 6.28
CA ALA A 119 7.57 -14.86 6.64
C ALA A 119 6.18 -14.23 6.66
N GLU A 120 6.03 -13.07 7.30
CA GLU A 120 4.76 -12.34 7.37
C GLU A 120 4.27 -11.90 5.98
N LEU A 121 5.19 -11.47 5.11
CA LEU A 121 4.85 -11.11 3.73
C LEU A 121 4.39 -12.34 2.95
N ASP A 122 5.08 -13.48 3.08
CA ASP A 122 4.70 -14.72 2.39
C ASP A 122 3.34 -15.25 2.86
N GLU A 123 3.06 -15.21 4.17
CA GLU A 123 1.76 -15.56 4.76
C GLU A 123 0.64 -14.64 4.25
N LEU A 124 0.90 -13.33 4.23
CA LEU A 124 -0.06 -12.35 3.69
C LEU A 124 -0.35 -12.61 2.21
N LEU A 125 0.69 -12.81 1.39
CA LEU A 125 0.52 -13.09 -0.04
C LEU A 125 -0.28 -14.37 -0.28
N CYS A 126 -0.08 -15.40 0.55
CA CYS A 126 -0.88 -16.61 0.52
C CYS A 126 -2.37 -16.32 0.84
N ALA A 127 -2.64 -15.60 1.93
CA ALA A 127 -3.99 -15.25 2.34
C ALA A 127 -4.71 -14.37 1.30
N VAL A 128 -4.00 -13.41 0.70
CA VAL A 128 -4.55 -12.56 -0.38
C VAL A 128 -4.95 -13.41 -1.58
N ARG A 129 -4.15 -14.41 -1.94
CA ARG A 129 -4.44 -15.32 -3.05
C ARG A 129 -5.71 -16.13 -2.85
N GLU A 130 -6.06 -16.44 -1.61
CA GLU A 130 -7.31 -17.14 -1.30
C GLU A 130 -8.54 -16.24 -1.46
N VAL A 131 -8.45 -14.97 -1.07
CA VAL A 131 -9.60 -14.07 -1.02
C VAL A 131 -9.81 -13.27 -2.32
N VAL A 132 -8.79 -13.20 -3.19
CA VAL A 132 -8.77 -12.40 -4.43
C VAL A 132 -8.68 -13.30 -5.66
N ARG A 133 -9.58 -13.11 -6.63
CA ARG A 133 -9.62 -13.91 -7.87
C ARG A 133 -8.66 -13.42 -8.94
N GLY A 134 -8.42 -12.15 -9.00
CA GLY A 134 -7.63 -11.48 -10.03
C GLY A 134 -6.30 -10.93 -9.50
N PRO A 135 -5.77 -9.86 -10.12
CA PRO A 135 -4.46 -9.35 -9.79
C PRO A 135 -4.40 -8.66 -8.43
N LEU A 136 -3.22 -8.78 -7.83
CA LEU A 136 -2.75 -7.93 -6.73
C LEU A 136 -1.80 -6.86 -7.31
N VAL A 137 -2.09 -5.59 -7.07
CA VAL A 137 -1.14 -4.50 -7.32
C VAL A 137 -0.39 -4.22 -6.02
N LEU A 138 0.94 -4.35 -6.08
CA LEU A 138 1.83 -4.02 -4.96
C LEU A 138 2.64 -2.78 -5.34
N LEU A 139 2.60 -1.77 -4.47
CA LEU A 139 3.41 -0.56 -4.57
C LEU A 139 4.25 -0.44 -3.31
N ASP A 140 5.57 -0.27 -3.44
CA ASP A 140 6.44 -0.05 -2.27
C ASP A 140 7.66 0.80 -2.61
N ALA A 141 8.45 1.15 -1.59
CA ALA A 141 9.72 1.85 -1.76
C ALA A 141 10.75 0.94 -2.44
N ALA A 142 11.63 1.52 -3.27
CA ALA A 142 12.68 0.83 -4.01
C ALA A 142 14.07 1.37 -3.64
N LEU A 143 14.83 0.62 -2.82
CA LEU A 143 16.15 1.06 -2.34
C LEU A 143 17.23 1.11 -3.42
N ASP A 144 17.15 0.26 -4.43
CA ASP A 144 18.17 0.11 -5.47
C ASP A 144 18.23 1.32 -6.42
N ILE A 145 17.13 2.01 -6.64
CA ILE A 145 17.08 3.25 -7.43
C ILE A 145 17.19 4.53 -6.59
N ALA A 146 17.30 4.38 -5.27
CA ALA A 146 17.44 5.49 -4.34
C ALA A 146 18.85 6.08 -4.38
N ASN A 147 18.95 7.40 -4.45
CA ASN A 147 20.22 8.10 -4.23
C ASN A 147 20.64 8.06 -2.74
N PRO A 148 21.88 8.44 -2.36
CA PRO A 148 22.34 8.35 -0.98
C PRO A 148 21.47 9.10 0.04
N LEU A 149 20.92 10.26 -0.32
CA LEU A 149 20.04 11.05 0.54
C LEU A 149 18.69 10.36 0.72
N GLU A 150 18.10 9.86 -0.36
CA GLU A 150 16.85 9.09 -0.34
C GLU A 150 17.01 7.81 0.49
N ARG A 151 18.14 7.09 0.35
CA ARG A 151 18.46 5.93 1.18
C ARG A 151 18.53 6.28 2.67
N ALA A 152 19.13 7.42 3.00
CA ALA A 152 19.18 7.90 4.38
C ALA A 152 17.77 8.22 4.90
N LEU A 153 16.92 8.86 4.10
CA LEU A 153 15.53 9.14 4.44
C LEU A 153 14.71 7.85 4.61
N LEU A 154 14.83 6.91 3.68
CA LEU A 154 14.12 5.63 3.73
C LEU A 154 14.54 4.76 4.93
N ARG A 155 15.81 4.80 5.35
CA ARG A 155 16.27 4.12 6.59
C ARG A 155 15.66 4.69 7.86
N HIS A 156 15.19 5.94 7.83
CA HIS A 156 14.52 6.60 8.95
C HIS A 156 12.98 6.53 8.81
N ASP A 157 12.48 5.98 7.71
CA ASP A 157 11.06 5.66 7.60
C ASP A 157 10.70 4.53 8.56
N ARG A 158 9.44 4.45 8.96
CA ARG A 158 8.95 3.51 9.98
C ARG A 158 8.95 2.04 9.51
N GLY A 159 9.39 1.77 8.29
CA GLY A 159 9.51 0.42 7.75
C GLY A 159 10.82 -0.24 8.17
N GLU A 160 10.74 -1.33 8.95
CA GLU A 160 11.93 -2.09 9.38
C GLU A 160 12.53 -2.95 8.27
N HIS A 161 11.76 -3.18 7.19
CA HIS A 161 12.09 -4.12 6.12
C HIS A 161 12.04 -3.50 4.72
N VAL A 162 12.55 -2.27 4.56
CA VAL A 162 12.65 -1.66 3.22
C VAL A 162 13.63 -2.46 2.38
N ARG A 163 13.18 -2.93 1.20
CA ARG A 163 13.90 -3.87 0.35
C ARG A 163 14.34 -3.20 -0.97
N THR A 164 15.34 -3.79 -1.60
CA THR A 164 15.62 -3.55 -3.01
C THR A 164 14.58 -4.27 -3.88
N VAL A 165 14.38 -3.83 -5.10
CA VAL A 165 13.53 -4.52 -6.08
C VAL A 165 14.05 -5.94 -6.32
N ALA A 166 15.38 -6.09 -6.42
CA ALA A 166 16.04 -7.39 -6.57
C ALA A 166 15.74 -8.37 -5.43
N ALA A 167 15.63 -7.87 -4.18
CA ALA A 167 15.28 -8.70 -3.02
C ALA A 167 13.77 -8.99 -2.95
N LEU A 168 12.92 -8.08 -3.43
CA LEU A 168 11.47 -8.24 -3.37
C LEU A 168 10.94 -9.24 -4.42
N ARG A 169 11.49 -9.22 -5.65
CA ARG A 169 11.07 -10.13 -6.74
C ARG A 169 11.00 -11.60 -6.35
N PRO A 170 12.03 -12.24 -5.77
CA PRO A 170 11.97 -13.65 -5.43
C PRO A 170 10.92 -13.95 -4.35
N LEU A 171 10.64 -13.03 -3.45
CA LEU A 171 9.59 -13.19 -2.44
C LEU A 171 8.21 -13.22 -3.08
N LEU A 172 7.95 -12.29 -4.01
CA LEU A 172 6.69 -12.23 -4.76
C LEU A 172 6.52 -13.45 -5.67
N ALA A 173 7.60 -13.88 -6.33
CA ALA A 173 7.59 -15.01 -7.26
C ALA A 173 7.32 -16.37 -6.59
N ARG A 174 7.40 -16.48 -5.27
CA ARG A 174 6.97 -17.69 -4.53
C ARG A 174 5.47 -17.95 -4.68
N ARG A 175 4.66 -16.92 -4.81
CA ARG A 175 3.19 -16.99 -4.76
C ARG A 175 2.50 -16.49 -6.02
N TYR A 176 3.16 -15.63 -6.79
CA TYR A 176 2.58 -14.93 -7.94
C TYR A 176 3.51 -14.95 -9.15
N VAL A 177 2.94 -14.78 -10.33
CA VAL A 177 3.67 -14.39 -11.54
C VAL A 177 3.69 -12.87 -11.60
N ILE A 178 4.87 -12.29 -11.79
CA ILE A 178 5.02 -10.85 -12.01
C ILE A 178 4.67 -10.57 -13.47
N GLU A 179 3.49 -10.00 -13.71
CA GLU A 179 3.01 -9.66 -15.04
C GLU A 179 3.55 -8.32 -15.52
N HIS A 180 3.70 -7.37 -14.59
CA HIS A 180 4.25 -6.05 -14.87
C HIS A 180 5.07 -5.56 -13.69
N GLU A 181 6.15 -4.84 -13.99
CA GLU A 181 7.02 -4.18 -13.02
C GLU A 181 7.42 -2.82 -13.56
N GLU A 182 7.23 -1.78 -12.77
CA GLU A 182 7.64 -0.40 -13.10
C GLU A 182 8.34 0.22 -11.89
N THR A 183 9.50 0.84 -12.11
CA THR A 183 10.18 1.65 -11.11
C THR A 183 10.09 3.12 -11.49
N PHE A 184 9.78 3.97 -10.53
CA PHE A 184 9.63 5.40 -10.75
C PHE A 184 9.90 6.21 -9.48
N HIS A 185 10.07 7.51 -9.64
CA HIS A 185 10.06 8.45 -8.52
C HIS A 185 8.67 9.07 -8.39
N ASN A 186 8.24 9.30 -7.16
CA ASN A 186 7.02 10.08 -6.92
C ASN A 186 7.14 11.50 -7.50
N THR A 187 6.05 12.23 -7.56
CA THR A 187 5.97 13.58 -8.19
C THR A 187 7.00 14.57 -7.65
N LEU A 188 7.37 14.48 -6.38
CA LEU A 188 8.40 15.32 -5.76
C LEU A 188 9.82 14.77 -5.95
N ARG A 189 9.98 13.64 -6.61
CA ARG A 189 11.27 12.92 -6.79
C ARG A 189 12.02 12.66 -5.47
N VAL A 190 11.30 12.50 -4.38
CA VAL A 190 11.89 12.32 -3.04
C VAL A 190 11.89 10.84 -2.63
N VAL A 191 10.93 10.04 -3.13
CA VAL A 191 10.81 8.62 -2.78
C VAL A 191 10.79 7.79 -4.06
N PRO A 192 11.81 6.97 -4.29
CA PRO A 192 11.80 5.97 -5.34
C PRO A 192 10.83 4.85 -4.98
N GLN A 193 10.03 4.44 -5.95
CA GLN A 193 8.98 3.44 -5.78
C GLN A 193 9.08 2.35 -6.84
N VAL A 194 8.60 1.17 -6.50
CA VAL A 194 8.34 0.08 -7.44
C VAL A 194 6.88 -0.31 -7.37
N LEU A 195 6.28 -0.52 -8.53
CA LEU A 195 4.94 -1.05 -8.69
C LEU A 195 5.04 -2.40 -9.38
N PHE A 196 4.40 -3.41 -8.79
CA PHE A 196 4.22 -4.72 -9.39
C PHE A 196 2.73 -4.99 -9.64
N ARG A 197 2.42 -5.55 -10.80
CA ARG A 197 1.15 -6.22 -11.05
C ARG A 197 1.37 -7.72 -11.01
N LEU A 198 0.71 -8.36 -10.07
CA LEU A 198 0.93 -9.76 -9.70
C LEU A 198 -0.33 -10.57 -10.05
N VAL A 199 -0.16 -11.68 -10.74
CA VAL A 199 -1.27 -12.58 -11.10
C VAL A 199 -1.02 -13.98 -10.54
N ALA A 200 -2.09 -14.71 -10.24
CA ALA A 200 -1.95 -16.10 -9.81
C ALA A 200 -1.32 -16.93 -10.92
N GLY A 201 -0.26 -17.67 -10.62
CA GLY A 201 0.29 -18.66 -11.54
C GLY A 201 -0.78 -19.70 -11.92
N ARG A 202 -0.83 -20.07 -13.19
CA ARG A 202 -1.62 -21.24 -13.62
C ARG A 202 -0.94 -22.50 -13.03
N HIS A 203 -1.66 -23.23 -12.23
CA HIS A 203 -1.28 -24.60 -11.83
C HIS A 203 -1.71 -25.56 -12.92
#